data_4ede76a50b0be53e9d53a156da74e2f1
#
_entry.id   4ede76a50b0be53e9d53a156da74e2f1
#
_cell.length_a   1.000
_cell.length_b   1.000
_cell.length_c   1.000
_cell.angle_alpha   90.00
_cell.angle_beta   90.00
_cell.angle_gamma   90.00
#
_symmetry.space_group_name_H-M   'P 1'
#
loop_
_entity.id
_entity.type
_entity.pdbx_description
1 polymer ?
#
loop_
_entity_poly.entity_id
_entity_poly.type
_entity_poly.pdbx_seq_one_letter_code
_entity_poly.pdbx_strand_id
1 'polypeptide(L)'
;ILSAGSDIERTLLASDLVSIFRRLSTSWGDTMSTVLGNAVLALLESPSGGTLIDLRRFLVDDRFRKDYLESVEDEEITFFWRREYPLIGSRAIGPILTRLDTFLRSKLIRHVVGQKQAKLHLRAVMEGRKIFLAKLSQGLIGEENAYLLGSLLVSKFHQLSLARQQQAKADRTPFYLYADEFQSFATPSMESLLTGARKYRLGLILAHQTLAQLEAVPKITSALFGNA
;
A
#
# COMPACT_ATOMS: atom_id res chain seq x y z
N ILE A 1 -5.84 3.96 6.39
CA ILE A 1 -5.22 3.28 5.24
C ILE A 1 -3.99 2.49 5.68
N LEU A 2 -3.11 3.09 6.48
CA LEU A 2 -1.95 2.40 7.06
C LEU A 2 -2.36 1.70 8.37
N SER A 3 -2.94 0.51 8.23
CA SER A 3 -3.26 -0.35 9.37
C SER A 3 -3.11 -1.81 8.94
N ALA A 4 -2.50 -2.62 9.77
CA ALA A 4 -2.29 -4.03 9.56
C ALA A 4 -2.54 -4.79 10.88
N GLY A 5 -3.13 -5.98 10.79
CA GLY A 5 -3.50 -6.81 11.94
C GLY A 5 -2.50 -7.92 12.25
N SER A 6 -1.50 -8.12 11.38
CA SER A 6 -0.46 -9.14 11.53
C SER A 6 0.85 -8.67 10.91
N ASP A 7 1.97 -9.33 11.26
CA ASP A 7 3.31 -9.03 10.72
C ASP A 7 3.37 -9.22 9.20
N ILE A 8 2.69 -10.24 8.69
CA ILE A 8 2.58 -10.49 7.25
C ILE A 8 1.88 -9.30 6.57
N GLU A 9 0.79 -8.81 7.14
CA GLU A 9 0.08 -7.64 6.60
C GLU A 9 0.93 -6.38 6.65
N ARG A 10 1.73 -6.17 7.72
CA ARG A 10 2.66 -5.04 7.86
C ARG A 10 3.72 -5.08 6.77
N THR A 11 4.37 -6.22 6.59
CA THR A 11 5.42 -6.43 5.58
C THR A 11 4.89 -6.22 4.16
N LEU A 12 3.70 -6.76 3.85
CA LEU A 12 3.07 -6.58 2.54
C LEU A 12 2.75 -5.11 2.28
N LEU A 13 2.16 -4.41 3.25
CA LEU A 13 1.81 -3.00 3.08
C LEU A 13 3.05 -2.12 2.93
N ALA A 14 4.11 -2.39 3.66
CA ALA A 14 5.39 -1.69 3.51
C ALA A 14 5.98 -1.91 2.12
N SER A 15 6.01 -3.16 1.64
CA SER A 15 6.49 -3.52 0.30
C SER A 15 5.67 -2.87 -0.82
N ASP A 16 4.35 -2.85 -0.68
CA ASP A 16 3.46 -2.20 -1.64
C ASP A 16 3.69 -0.69 -1.70
N LEU A 17 3.81 -0.02 -0.55
CA LEU A 17 4.12 1.41 -0.51
C LEU A 17 5.47 1.72 -1.14
N VAL A 18 6.51 0.96 -0.83
CA VAL A 18 7.82 1.11 -1.48
C VAL A 18 7.69 0.96 -3.00
N SER A 19 6.94 -0.02 -3.48
CA SER A 19 6.72 -0.27 -4.92
C SER A 19 5.95 0.86 -5.59
N ILE A 20 4.92 1.41 -4.93
CA ILE A 20 4.14 2.55 -5.41
C ILE A 20 5.06 3.78 -5.56
N PHE A 21 5.86 4.09 -4.54
CA PHE A 21 6.77 5.23 -4.57
C PHE A 21 7.89 5.05 -5.59
N ARG A 22 8.42 3.83 -5.73
CA ARG A 22 9.42 3.49 -6.77
C ARG A 22 8.86 3.77 -8.16
N ARG A 23 7.64 3.34 -8.47
CA ARG A 23 7.00 3.55 -9.78
C ARG A 23 6.78 5.04 -10.08
N LEU A 24 6.45 5.83 -9.08
CA LEU A 24 6.22 7.27 -9.22
C LEU A 24 7.52 8.10 -9.30
N SER A 25 8.68 7.45 -9.20
CA SER A 25 9.97 8.13 -9.13
C SER A 25 10.84 7.81 -10.34
N THR A 26 11.48 8.82 -10.94
CA THR A 26 12.42 8.65 -12.04
C THR A 26 13.82 8.21 -11.56
N SER A 27 14.13 8.46 -10.27
CA SER A 27 15.39 8.08 -9.65
C SER A 27 15.13 7.48 -8.27
N TRP A 28 15.02 6.15 -8.20
CA TRP A 28 14.77 5.42 -6.96
C TRP A 28 15.89 4.42 -6.69
N GLY A 29 16.53 4.52 -5.53
CA GLY A 29 17.61 3.63 -5.10
C GLY A 29 17.20 2.69 -3.96
N ASP A 30 18.05 1.68 -3.71
CA ASP A 30 17.79 0.69 -2.67
C ASP A 30 17.77 1.33 -1.27
N THR A 31 18.61 2.32 -1.03
CA THR A 31 18.62 3.10 0.22
C THR A 31 17.27 3.77 0.49
N MET A 32 16.62 4.31 -0.54
CA MET A 32 15.27 4.89 -0.42
C MET A 32 14.24 3.82 -0.07
N SER A 33 14.35 2.64 -0.71
CA SER A 33 13.48 1.50 -0.39
C SER A 33 13.62 1.08 1.07
N THR A 34 14.86 0.98 1.55
CA THR A 34 15.17 0.62 2.93
C THR A 34 14.62 1.66 3.92
N VAL A 35 14.89 2.94 3.70
CA VAL A 35 14.41 4.01 4.59
C VAL A 35 12.89 4.10 4.61
N LEU A 36 12.23 4.06 3.43
CA LEU A 36 10.77 4.11 3.36
C LEU A 36 10.13 2.86 3.99
N GLY A 37 10.66 1.69 3.70
CA GLY A 37 10.17 0.42 4.25
C GLY A 37 10.21 0.40 5.78
N ASN A 38 11.36 0.74 6.36
CA ASN A 38 11.53 0.83 7.82
C ASN A 38 10.68 1.94 8.46
N ALA A 39 10.45 3.06 7.77
CA ALA A 39 9.55 4.11 8.27
C ALA A 39 8.09 3.64 8.32
N VAL A 40 7.64 2.94 7.29
CA VAL A 40 6.28 2.37 7.25
C VAL A 40 6.11 1.29 8.30
N LEU A 41 7.09 0.38 8.45
CA LEU A 41 7.06 -0.67 9.47
C LEU A 41 7.00 -0.07 10.88
N ALA A 42 7.82 0.93 11.20
CA ALA A 42 7.79 1.61 12.49
C ALA A 42 6.40 2.22 12.81
N LEU A 43 5.73 2.82 11.82
CA LEU A 43 4.38 3.35 12.00
C LEU A 43 3.31 2.27 12.15
N LEU A 44 3.47 1.14 11.47
CA LEU A 44 2.53 0.02 11.55
C LEU A 44 2.70 -0.80 12.83
N GLU A 45 3.91 -0.85 13.38
CA GLU A 45 4.24 -1.54 14.64
C GLU A 45 3.74 -0.76 15.86
N SER A 46 3.81 0.58 15.79
CA SER A 46 3.33 1.41 16.89
C SER A 46 1.82 1.23 17.14
N PRO A 47 1.39 1.04 18.39
CA PRO A 47 -0.04 0.98 18.75
C PRO A 47 -0.84 2.22 18.32
N SER A 48 -0.17 3.36 18.19
CA SER A 48 -0.77 4.61 17.69
C SER A 48 -1.12 4.55 16.21
N GLY A 49 -0.60 3.56 15.47
CA GLY A 49 -0.72 3.48 14.03
C GLY A 49 -0.09 4.70 13.34
N GLY A 50 -0.39 4.91 12.08
CA GLY A 50 0.11 6.08 11.35
C GLY A 50 -0.69 6.39 10.10
N THR A 51 -0.49 7.60 9.61
CA THR A 51 -1.03 8.10 8.35
C THR A 51 0.14 8.48 7.42
N LEU A 52 -0.13 8.79 6.15
CA LEU A 52 0.91 9.34 5.27
C LEU A 52 1.43 10.70 5.76
N ILE A 53 0.63 11.44 6.53
CA ILE A 53 1.06 12.70 7.18
C ILE A 53 2.05 12.39 8.29
N ASP A 54 1.77 11.37 9.11
CA ASP A 54 2.67 10.93 10.18
C ASP A 54 3.96 10.34 9.58
N LEU A 55 3.89 9.61 8.47
CA LEU A 55 5.05 9.11 7.73
C LEU A 55 5.99 10.25 7.30
N ARG A 56 5.41 11.31 6.72
CA ARG A 56 6.18 12.51 6.36
C ARG A 56 6.85 13.12 7.57
N ARG A 57 6.13 13.28 8.67
CA ARG A 57 6.64 13.85 9.91
C ARG A 57 7.73 12.97 10.53
N PHE A 58 7.53 11.67 10.55
CA PHE A 58 8.51 10.71 11.05
C PHE A 58 9.86 10.80 10.32
N LEU A 59 9.85 11.08 9.02
CA LEU A 59 11.07 11.21 8.22
C LEU A 59 11.85 12.50 8.52
N VAL A 60 11.20 13.60 8.93
CA VAL A 60 11.83 14.93 9.07
C VAL A 60 11.98 15.43 10.50
N ASP A 61 11.14 14.94 11.42
CA ASP A 61 11.09 15.41 12.82
C ASP A 61 11.71 14.35 13.73
N ASP A 62 12.95 14.60 14.16
CA ASP A 62 13.72 13.67 14.99
C ASP A 62 13.05 13.40 16.34
N ARG A 63 12.39 14.41 16.92
CA ARG A 63 11.69 14.26 18.20
C ARG A 63 10.45 13.37 18.01
N PHE A 64 9.65 13.64 16.99
CA PHE A 64 8.48 12.84 16.67
C PHE A 64 8.87 11.39 16.37
N ARG A 65 9.96 11.18 15.60
CA ARG A 65 10.48 9.84 15.31
C ARG A 65 10.91 9.11 16.59
N LYS A 66 11.61 9.79 17.49
CA LYS A 66 12.05 9.20 18.75
C LYS A 66 10.86 8.77 19.61
N ASP A 67 9.86 9.65 19.76
CA ASP A 67 8.65 9.36 20.53
C ASP A 67 7.89 8.13 19.96
N TYR A 68 7.86 8.00 18.63
CA TYR A 68 7.26 6.83 17.96
C TYR A 68 8.03 5.55 18.23
N LEU A 69 9.34 5.59 18.13
CA LEU A 69 10.22 4.44 18.33
C LEU A 69 10.23 3.91 19.77
N GLU A 70 9.82 4.71 20.75
CA GLU A 70 9.63 4.25 22.13
C GLU A 70 8.49 3.24 22.26
N SER A 71 7.53 3.24 21.34
CA SER A 71 6.38 2.33 21.32
C SER A 71 6.55 1.14 20.36
N VAL A 72 7.67 1.06 19.64
CA VAL A 72 7.98 -0.03 18.70
C VAL A 72 8.73 -1.13 19.45
N GLU A 73 8.17 -2.35 19.45
CA GLU A 73 8.74 -3.51 20.14
C GLU A 73 9.78 -4.25 19.31
N ASP A 74 9.72 -4.16 17.97
CA ASP A 74 10.65 -4.80 17.05
C ASP A 74 12.05 -4.18 17.17
N GLU A 75 13.00 -5.02 17.66
CA GLU A 75 14.38 -4.61 17.89
C GLU A 75 15.12 -4.25 16.61
N GLU A 76 14.84 -4.92 15.47
CA GLU A 76 15.48 -4.66 14.18
C GLU A 76 15.06 -3.29 13.63
N ILE A 77 13.77 -2.94 13.75
CA ILE A 77 13.27 -1.62 13.36
C ILE A 77 13.93 -0.53 14.22
N THR A 78 13.99 -0.74 15.53
CA THR A 78 14.61 0.25 16.43
C THR A 78 16.12 0.34 16.24
N PHE A 79 16.81 -0.78 15.96
CA PHE A 79 18.22 -0.82 15.64
C PHE A 79 18.52 -0.04 14.36
N PHE A 80 17.75 -0.30 13.28
CA PHE A 80 17.87 0.45 12.03
C PHE A 80 17.83 1.96 12.26
N TRP A 81 16.81 2.47 12.96
CA TRP A 81 16.63 3.90 13.16
C TRP A 81 17.66 4.53 14.10
N ARG A 82 18.14 3.79 15.10
CA ARG A 82 19.11 4.30 16.09
C ARG A 82 20.56 4.16 15.63
N ARG A 83 20.88 3.19 14.79
CA ARG A 83 22.27 2.85 14.43
C ARG A 83 22.59 3.01 12.96
N GLU A 84 21.74 2.49 12.07
CA GLU A 84 22.04 2.47 10.63
C GLU A 84 21.61 3.76 9.93
N TYR A 85 20.40 4.24 10.23
CA TYR A 85 19.87 5.45 9.61
C TYR A 85 20.79 6.68 9.74
N PRO A 86 21.44 6.97 10.88
CA PRO A 86 22.41 8.07 10.99
C PRO A 86 23.59 7.96 10.00
N LEU A 87 23.97 6.73 9.60
CA LEU A 87 25.05 6.50 8.63
C LEU A 87 24.61 6.74 7.19
N ILE A 88 23.33 6.52 6.90
CA ILE A 88 22.73 6.71 5.56
C ILE A 88 22.65 8.20 5.22
N GLY A 89 22.36 9.03 6.21
CA GLY A 89 22.21 10.47 6.05
C GLY A 89 20.92 10.90 5.33
N SER A 90 20.73 12.21 5.20
CA SER A 90 19.49 12.81 4.69
C SER A 90 19.27 12.68 3.18
N ARG A 91 20.25 12.21 2.40
CA ARG A 91 20.15 12.13 0.93
C ARG A 91 19.03 11.22 0.45
N ALA A 92 18.74 10.14 1.17
CA ALA A 92 17.67 9.21 0.81
C ALA A 92 16.26 9.78 1.06
N ILE A 93 16.12 10.77 1.96
CA ILE A 93 14.83 11.31 2.38
C ILE A 93 14.24 12.26 1.33
N GLY A 94 15.09 13.09 0.70
CA GLY A 94 14.63 14.13 -0.22
C GLY A 94 13.65 13.65 -1.29
N PRO A 95 13.99 12.64 -2.09
CA PRO A 95 13.08 12.10 -3.11
C PRO A 95 11.81 11.49 -2.51
N ILE A 96 11.88 10.84 -1.34
CA ILE A 96 10.71 10.28 -0.64
C ILE A 96 9.77 11.42 -0.24
N LEU A 97 10.31 12.49 0.36
CA LEU A 97 9.52 13.66 0.76
C LEU A 97 8.88 14.36 -0.43
N THR A 98 9.62 14.51 -1.54
CA THR A 98 9.07 15.11 -2.76
C THR A 98 7.81 14.36 -3.22
N ARG A 99 7.81 13.02 -3.17
CA ARG A 99 6.64 12.21 -3.55
C ARG A 99 5.52 12.30 -2.53
N LEU A 100 5.84 12.22 -1.24
CA LEU A 100 4.84 12.44 -0.17
C LEU A 100 4.19 13.82 -0.30
N ASP A 101 4.98 14.87 -0.55
CA ASP A 101 4.47 16.23 -0.69
C ASP A 101 3.58 16.39 -1.93
N THR A 102 3.86 15.68 -3.03
CA THR A 102 2.98 15.66 -4.20
C THR A 102 1.57 15.19 -3.82
N PHE A 103 1.45 14.08 -3.07
CA PHE A 103 0.15 13.59 -2.60
C PHE A 103 -0.47 14.49 -1.53
N LEU A 104 0.32 14.91 -0.56
CA LEU A 104 -0.16 15.69 0.58
C LEU A 104 -0.42 17.18 0.23
N ARG A 105 -0.06 17.64 -0.96
CA ARG A 105 -0.41 18.98 -1.44
C ARG A 105 -1.91 19.15 -1.61
N SER A 106 -2.59 18.14 -2.15
CA SER A 106 -4.04 18.15 -2.31
C SER A 106 -4.75 18.05 -0.97
N LYS A 107 -5.60 19.04 -0.64
CA LYS A 107 -6.42 19.04 0.58
C LYS A 107 -7.36 17.84 0.61
N LEU A 108 -7.95 17.46 -0.54
CA LEU A 108 -8.82 16.30 -0.67
C LEU A 108 -8.08 15.02 -0.29
N ILE A 109 -6.89 14.81 -0.86
CA ILE A 109 -6.07 13.63 -0.57
C ILE A 109 -5.66 13.60 0.90
N ARG A 110 -5.24 14.73 1.48
CA ARG A 110 -4.92 14.80 2.91
C ARG A 110 -6.09 14.34 3.79
N HIS A 111 -7.32 14.73 3.44
CA HIS A 111 -8.50 14.30 4.19
C HIS A 111 -8.76 12.79 4.07
N VAL A 112 -8.43 12.18 2.93
CA VAL A 112 -8.59 10.74 2.72
C VAL A 112 -7.50 9.95 3.45
N VAL A 113 -6.22 10.32 3.24
CA VAL A 113 -5.08 9.53 3.73
C VAL A 113 -4.60 9.91 5.13
N GLY A 114 -5.06 11.05 5.66
CA GLY A 114 -4.69 11.56 7.00
C GLY A 114 -5.65 11.16 8.12
N GLN A 115 -6.66 10.32 7.86
CA GLN A 115 -7.59 9.88 8.90
C GLN A 115 -6.93 8.82 9.79
N LYS A 116 -6.81 9.12 11.09
CA LYS A 116 -6.29 8.18 12.10
C LYS A 116 -7.27 7.04 12.36
N GLN A 117 -8.58 7.31 12.34
CA GLN A 117 -9.62 6.29 12.48
C GLN A 117 -10.19 5.95 11.12
N ALA A 118 -10.12 4.68 10.74
CA ALA A 118 -10.69 4.20 9.49
C ALA A 118 -12.23 4.19 9.58
N LYS A 119 -12.87 5.05 8.78
CA LYS A 119 -14.33 5.02 8.62
C LYS A 119 -14.78 3.97 7.60
N LEU A 120 -13.89 3.55 6.73
CA LEU A 120 -14.15 2.55 5.70
C LEU A 120 -13.66 1.18 6.19
N HIS A 121 -14.60 0.30 6.48
CA HIS A 121 -14.34 -1.07 6.94
C HIS A 121 -14.45 -2.06 5.79
N LEU A 122 -13.40 -2.18 4.96
CA LEU A 122 -13.40 -3.03 3.77
C LEU A 122 -13.64 -4.52 4.08
N ARG A 123 -13.21 -5.02 5.25
CA ARG A 123 -13.57 -6.37 5.70
C ARG A 123 -15.08 -6.54 5.80
N ALA A 124 -15.79 -5.58 6.41
CA ALA A 124 -17.24 -5.60 6.51
C ALA A 124 -17.95 -5.45 5.15
N VAL A 125 -17.27 -4.84 4.17
CA VAL A 125 -17.77 -4.81 2.78
C VAL A 125 -17.67 -6.22 2.16
N MET A 126 -16.50 -6.86 2.28
CA MET A 126 -16.25 -8.18 1.68
C MET A 126 -17.13 -9.28 2.30
N GLU A 127 -17.19 -9.34 3.64
CA GLU A 127 -17.91 -10.41 4.35
C GLU A 127 -19.44 -10.15 4.38
N GLY A 128 -19.83 -8.89 4.36
CA GLY A 128 -21.24 -8.48 4.42
C GLY A 128 -21.95 -8.43 3.06
N ARG A 129 -21.35 -8.96 1.98
CA ARG A 129 -21.92 -8.95 0.62
C ARG A 129 -22.35 -7.56 0.15
N LYS A 130 -21.55 -6.53 0.51
CA LYS A 130 -21.85 -5.14 0.17
C LYS A 130 -21.18 -4.76 -1.14
N ILE A 131 -21.74 -3.77 -1.82
CA ILE A 131 -21.14 -3.13 -2.99
C ILE A 131 -20.32 -1.93 -2.51
N PHE A 132 -19.07 -1.87 -2.97
CA PHE A 132 -18.18 -0.74 -2.75
C PHE A 132 -17.77 -0.16 -4.10
N LEU A 133 -17.98 1.14 -4.27
CA LEU A 133 -17.62 1.85 -5.50
C LEU A 133 -16.54 2.89 -5.18
N ALA A 134 -15.38 2.76 -5.84
CA ALA A 134 -14.29 3.73 -5.74
C ALA A 134 -14.16 4.50 -7.06
N LYS A 135 -14.55 5.78 -7.04
CA LYS A 135 -14.36 6.67 -8.20
C LYS A 135 -12.97 7.32 -8.10
N LEU A 136 -12.02 6.82 -8.89
CA LEU A 136 -10.63 7.30 -8.94
C LEU A 136 -10.38 8.11 -10.21
N SER A 137 -11.24 9.12 -10.46
CA SER A 137 -11.20 9.94 -11.68
C SER A 137 -9.90 10.75 -11.72
N GLN A 138 -9.01 10.43 -12.67
CA GLN A 138 -7.74 11.14 -12.88
C GLN A 138 -7.95 12.63 -13.15
N GLY A 139 -9.02 13.01 -13.85
CA GLY A 139 -9.36 14.40 -14.11
C GLY A 139 -9.75 15.21 -12.87
N LEU A 140 -10.16 14.55 -11.78
CA LEU A 140 -10.55 15.23 -10.53
C LEU A 140 -9.43 15.24 -9.48
N ILE A 141 -8.69 14.15 -9.37
CA ILE A 141 -7.70 14.00 -8.31
C ILE A 141 -6.25 13.96 -8.81
N GLY A 142 -6.05 13.93 -10.13
CA GLY A 142 -4.75 13.75 -10.77
C GLY A 142 -4.36 12.28 -10.90
N GLU A 143 -3.53 11.97 -11.91
CA GLU A 143 -3.12 10.61 -12.25
C GLU A 143 -2.35 9.93 -11.10
N GLU A 144 -1.33 10.61 -10.53
CA GLU A 144 -0.52 10.06 -9.43
C GLU A 144 -1.37 9.74 -8.18
N ASN A 145 -2.34 10.60 -7.86
CA ASN A 145 -3.23 10.37 -6.73
C ASN A 145 -4.21 9.21 -6.99
N ALA A 146 -4.73 9.10 -8.20
CA ALA A 146 -5.59 7.98 -8.61
C ALA A 146 -4.82 6.66 -8.52
N TYR A 147 -3.58 6.63 -9.02
CA TYR A 147 -2.67 5.49 -8.93
C TYR A 147 -2.40 5.11 -7.47
N LEU A 148 -2.01 6.07 -6.62
CA LEU A 148 -1.73 5.83 -5.20
C LEU A 148 -2.95 5.22 -4.49
N LEU A 149 -4.10 5.87 -4.60
CA LEU A 149 -5.31 5.42 -3.89
C LEU A 149 -5.80 4.06 -4.40
N GLY A 150 -5.79 3.84 -5.72
CA GLY A 150 -6.17 2.57 -6.32
C GLY A 150 -5.24 1.44 -5.92
N SER A 151 -3.94 1.67 -5.95
CA SER A 151 -2.93 0.68 -5.53
C SER A 151 -3.06 0.33 -4.05
N LEU A 152 -3.31 1.32 -3.17
CA LEU A 152 -3.58 1.06 -1.75
C LEU A 152 -4.87 0.27 -1.52
N LEU A 153 -5.92 0.50 -2.30
CA LEU A 153 -7.15 -0.30 -2.24
C LEU A 153 -6.90 -1.74 -2.68
N VAL A 154 -6.18 -1.96 -3.78
CA VAL A 154 -5.79 -3.29 -4.25
C VAL A 154 -4.98 -4.03 -3.20
N SER A 155 -3.96 -3.36 -2.63
CA SER A 155 -3.15 -3.90 -1.53
C SER A 155 -4.02 -4.31 -0.34
N LYS A 156 -4.99 -3.48 0.03
CA LYS A 156 -5.90 -3.75 1.15
C LYS A 156 -6.82 -4.95 0.87
N PHE A 157 -7.36 -5.07 -0.33
CA PHE A 157 -8.15 -6.25 -0.72
C PHE A 157 -7.30 -7.53 -0.77
N HIS A 158 -6.04 -7.42 -1.18
CA HIS A 158 -5.09 -8.54 -1.11
C HIS A 158 -4.88 -8.99 0.35
N GLN A 159 -4.55 -8.08 1.26
CA GLN A 159 -4.38 -8.39 2.67
C GLN A 159 -5.62 -9.04 3.28
N LEU A 160 -6.80 -8.48 3.01
CA LEU A 160 -8.07 -9.03 3.50
C LEU A 160 -8.37 -10.41 2.92
N SER A 161 -7.98 -10.68 1.67
CA SER A 161 -8.13 -12.01 1.08
C SER A 161 -7.19 -13.02 1.74
N LEU A 162 -5.93 -12.64 2.01
CA LEU A 162 -4.99 -13.49 2.74
C LEU A 162 -5.48 -13.81 4.15
N ALA A 163 -6.05 -12.85 4.87
CA ALA A 163 -6.61 -13.07 6.20
C ALA A 163 -7.73 -14.14 6.22
N ARG A 164 -8.37 -14.42 5.08
CA ARG A 164 -9.35 -15.51 4.93
C ARG A 164 -8.74 -16.92 5.01
N GLN A 165 -7.42 -17.05 5.05
CA GLN A 165 -6.77 -18.35 5.30
C GLN A 165 -7.23 -18.99 6.61
N GLN A 166 -7.53 -18.18 7.61
CA GLN A 166 -8.00 -18.61 8.93
C GLN A 166 -9.48 -19.08 8.92
N GLN A 167 -10.21 -18.86 7.82
CA GLN A 167 -11.60 -19.27 7.68
C GLN A 167 -11.71 -20.58 6.88
N ALA A 168 -12.65 -21.46 7.24
CA ALA A 168 -12.96 -22.62 6.44
C ALA A 168 -13.42 -22.19 5.02
N LYS A 169 -13.07 -22.97 4.00
CA LYS A 169 -13.41 -22.61 2.60
C LYS A 169 -14.91 -22.42 2.38
N ALA A 170 -15.75 -23.20 3.08
CA ALA A 170 -17.20 -23.12 2.98
C ALA A 170 -17.75 -21.78 3.47
N ASP A 171 -17.13 -21.21 4.52
CA ASP A 171 -17.63 -20.01 5.20
C ASP A 171 -17.18 -18.72 4.51
N ARG A 172 -16.22 -18.79 3.57
CA ARG A 172 -15.74 -17.61 2.85
C ARG A 172 -16.82 -17.08 1.92
N THR A 173 -17.26 -15.86 2.13
CA THR A 173 -18.20 -15.15 1.24
C THR A 173 -17.51 -14.84 -0.10
N PRO A 174 -18.07 -15.24 -1.27
CA PRO A 174 -17.54 -14.80 -2.56
C PRO A 174 -17.53 -13.28 -2.66
N PHE A 175 -16.42 -12.73 -3.14
CA PHE A 175 -16.28 -11.31 -3.41
C PHE A 175 -15.64 -11.10 -4.77
N TYR A 176 -16.08 -10.10 -5.51
CA TYR A 176 -15.57 -9.79 -6.83
C TYR A 176 -14.98 -8.39 -6.86
N LEU A 177 -13.71 -8.29 -7.26
CA LEU A 177 -13.00 -7.04 -7.45
C LEU A 177 -12.99 -6.71 -8.95
N TYR A 178 -13.71 -5.67 -9.32
CA TYR A 178 -13.71 -5.10 -10.66
C TYR A 178 -12.70 -3.96 -10.70
N ALA A 179 -11.72 -4.02 -11.59
CA ALA A 179 -10.75 -2.95 -11.81
C ALA A 179 -10.72 -2.57 -13.28
N ASP A 180 -11.28 -1.40 -13.58
CA ASP A 180 -11.16 -0.77 -14.88
C ASP A 180 -9.80 -0.08 -14.99
N GLU A 181 -9.18 -0.10 -16.17
CA GLU A 181 -7.82 0.40 -16.40
C GLU A 181 -6.81 -0.19 -15.38
N PHE A 182 -6.92 -1.52 -15.13
CA PHE A 182 -6.21 -2.18 -14.02
C PHE A 182 -4.68 -2.06 -14.10
N GLN A 183 -4.10 -1.84 -15.29
CA GLN A 183 -2.67 -1.58 -15.47
C GLN A 183 -2.22 -0.32 -14.71
N SER A 184 -3.14 0.60 -14.44
CA SER A 184 -2.88 1.79 -13.61
C SER A 184 -2.68 1.46 -12.13
N PHE A 185 -3.01 0.24 -11.68
CA PHE A 185 -2.90 -0.20 -10.29
C PHE A 185 -1.96 -1.40 -10.12
N ALA A 186 -1.05 -1.58 -11.09
CA ALA A 186 -0.10 -2.69 -11.13
C ALA A 186 0.91 -2.62 -9.98
N THR A 187 0.75 -3.48 -8.98
CA THR A 187 1.59 -3.63 -7.79
C THR A 187 1.94 -5.10 -7.56
N PRO A 188 2.93 -5.44 -6.71
CA PRO A 188 3.18 -6.81 -6.27
C PRO A 188 1.93 -7.49 -5.68
N SER A 189 1.08 -6.73 -4.98
CA SER A 189 -0.20 -7.24 -4.50
C SER A 189 -1.15 -7.63 -5.63
N MET A 190 -1.19 -6.88 -6.73
CA MET A 190 -1.99 -7.25 -7.90
C MET A 190 -1.48 -8.55 -8.54
N GLU A 191 -0.16 -8.72 -8.70
CA GLU A 191 0.45 -9.96 -9.19
C GLU A 191 0.06 -11.16 -8.32
N SER A 192 0.16 -11.00 -7.00
CA SER A 192 -0.21 -12.03 -6.02
C SER A 192 -1.71 -12.36 -6.04
N LEU A 193 -2.57 -11.37 -6.25
CA LEU A 193 -4.01 -11.57 -6.42
C LEU A 193 -4.30 -12.40 -7.67
N LEU A 194 -3.68 -12.11 -8.81
CA LEU A 194 -3.85 -12.84 -10.06
C LEU A 194 -3.52 -14.33 -9.90
N THR A 195 -2.47 -14.64 -9.14
CA THR A 195 -2.01 -16.02 -8.94
C THR A 195 -2.72 -16.76 -7.81
N GLY A 196 -3.30 -16.06 -6.85
CA GLY A 196 -3.78 -16.68 -5.61
C GLY A 196 -5.20 -16.36 -5.15
N ALA A 197 -5.86 -15.36 -5.69
CA ALA A 197 -7.14 -14.84 -5.18
C ALA A 197 -8.27 -15.87 -5.14
N ARG A 198 -8.32 -16.77 -6.12
CA ARG A 198 -9.33 -17.86 -6.21
C ARG A 198 -9.37 -18.74 -4.96
N LYS A 199 -8.22 -18.98 -4.33
CA LYS A 199 -8.12 -19.79 -3.10
C LYS A 199 -8.92 -19.18 -1.95
N TYR A 200 -9.08 -17.85 -1.97
CA TYR A 200 -9.75 -17.06 -0.94
C TYR A 200 -11.16 -16.62 -1.32
N ARG A 201 -11.73 -17.21 -2.36
CA ARG A 201 -13.03 -16.82 -2.95
C ARG A 201 -13.09 -15.34 -3.35
N LEU A 202 -11.98 -14.80 -3.85
CA LEU A 202 -11.91 -13.50 -4.49
C LEU A 202 -11.80 -13.72 -6.01
N GLY A 203 -12.82 -13.26 -6.75
CA GLY A 203 -12.80 -13.20 -8.21
C GLY A 203 -12.25 -11.85 -8.67
N LEU A 204 -11.49 -11.84 -9.75
CA LEU A 204 -10.95 -10.62 -10.36
C LEU A 204 -11.59 -10.45 -11.74
N ILE A 205 -12.14 -9.28 -11.98
CA ILE A 205 -12.65 -8.84 -13.28
C ILE A 205 -11.84 -7.60 -13.67
N LEU A 206 -10.96 -7.74 -14.65
CA LEU A 206 -9.99 -6.74 -15.04
C LEU A 206 -10.27 -6.26 -16.45
N ALA A 207 -10.34 -4.94 -16.62
CA ALA A 207 -10.49 -4.33 -17.92
C ALA A 207 -9.29 -3.44 -18.27
N HIS A 208 -8.88 -3.46 -19.55
CA HIS A 208 -7.85 -2.60 -20.11
C HIS A 208 -8.18 -2.31 -21.58
N GLN A 209 -7.62 -1.25 -22.14
CA GLN A 209 -7.95 -0.83 -23.51
C GLN A 209 -7.09 -1.57 -24.55
N THR A 210 -5.79 -1.72 -24.30
CA THR A 210 -4.86 -2.33 -25.26
C THR A 210 -3.84 -3.23 -24.58
N LEU A 211 -3.42 -4.31 -25.27
CA LEU A 211 -2.37 -5.20 -24.78
C LEU A 211 -1.02 -4.49 -24.61
N ALA A 212 -0.73 -3.47 -25.42
CA ALA A 212 0.49 -2.69 -25.30
C ALA A 212 0.64 -2.00 -23.93
N GLN A 213 -0.45 -1.67 -23.25
CA GLN A 213 -0.42 -1.13 -21.90
C GLN A 213 0.12 -2.13 -20.86
N LEU A 214 0.03 -3.42 -21.16
CA LEU A 214 0.52 -4.50 -20.28
C LEU A 214 2.03 -4.76 -20.46
N GLU A 215 2.64 -4.32 -21.56
CA GLU A 215 4.08 -4.48 -21.80
C GLU A 215 4.92 -3.76 -20.74
N ALA A 216 4.40 -2.69 -20.17
CA ALA A 216 5.04 -1.96 -19.07
C ALA A 216 5.06 -2.74 -17.73
N VAL A 217 4.29 -3.84 -17.64
CA VAL A 217 4.13 -4.64 -16.41
C VAL A 217 4.23 -6.14 -16.69
N PRO A 218 5.37 -6.65 -17.21
CA PRO A 218 5.50 -8.00 -17.76
C PRO A 218 5.17 -9.12 -16.75
N LYS A 219 5.45 -8.93 -15.47
CA LYS A 219 5.10 -9.91 -14.44
C LYS A 219 3.58 -10.08 -14.29
N ILE A 220 2.85 -8.95 -14.30
CA ILE A 220 1.38 -8.96 -14.24
C ILE A 220 0.82 -9.58 -15.52
N THR A 221 1.39 -9.26 -16.67
CA THR A 221 1.01 -9.84 -17.96
C THR A 221 1.16 -11.36 -17.95
N SER A 222 2.30 -11.87 -17.48
CA SER A 222 2.53 -13.31 -17.35
C SER A 222 1.56 -13.97 -16.37
N ALA A 223 1.30 -13.33 -15.22
CA ALA A 223 0.34 -13.82 -14.23
C ALA A 223 -1.09 -13.83 -14.78
N LEU A 224 -1.48 -12.83 -15.56
CA LEU A 224 -2.80 -12.73 -16.19
C LEU A 224 -3.02 -13.89 -17.16
N PHE A 225 -2.15 -14.05 -18.15
CA PHE A 225 -2.30 -15.10 -19.17
C PHE A 225 -2.07 -16.53 -18.65
N GLY A 226 -1.36 -16.68 -17.54
CA GLY A 226 -1.17 -17.97 -16.89
C GLY A 226 -2.32 -18.44 -15.99
N ASN A 227 -3.26 -17.55 -15.62
CA ASN A 227 -4.32 -17.84 -14.65
C ASN A 227 -5.73 -17.39 -15.12
N ALA A 228 -5.87 -16.85 -16.31
CA ALA A 228 -7.16 -16.46 -16.91
C ALA A 228 -7.80 -17.63 -17.65
#